data_c7dc2815e4b4da8e4c9f3021e0e859aa
#
_entry.id   c7dc2815e4b4da8e4c9f3021e0e859aa
#
_cell.length_a   1.000
_cell.length_b   1.000
_cell.length_c   1.000
_cell.angle_alpha   90.00
_cell.angle_beta   90.00
_cell.angle_gamma   90.00
#
_symmetry.space_group_name_H-M   'P 1'
#
loop_
_entity.id
_entity.type
_entity.pdbx_description
1 polymer ?
#
loop_
_entity_poly.entity_id
_entity_poly.type
_entity_poly.pdbx_seq_one_letter_code
_entity_poly.pdbx_strand_id
1 'polypeptide(L)'
;VSGKALAAQYAVSRQVIVQDIALIRAAGHEIISTNRGYLLNEDASVQRTFKVKHTDAQVEEELYSIVDLGGSVKNVMVNHRVYGHMEAELNITSRRKAAEFLDDIKTGKSSPLKNITSDYHYHVVEADSEETLDMIEAALREKGFLLEQEEWEKSYEHLCKLRDEVIEMGIIPAIKDWHALNPNID
;
A
#
# COMPACT_ATOMS: atom_id res chain seq x y z
N VAL A 1 12.56 3.84 24.82
CA VAL A 1 13.75 3.97 25.70
C VAL A 1 14.04 5.46 25.91
N SER A 2 14.46 5.88 27.13
CA SER A 2 14.77 7.31 27.37
C SER A 2 16.15 7.68 26.80
N GLY A 3 16.29 8.92 26.31
CA GLY A 3 17.58 9.41 25.82
C GLY A 3 18.68 9.43 26.88
N LYS A 4 18.32 9.53 28.17
CA LYS A 4 19.26 9.40 29.30
C LYS A 4 19.73 7.95 29.48
N ALA A 5 18.83 6.98 29.30
CA ALA A 5 19.18 5.56 29.40
C ALA A 5 20.09 5.14 28.22
N LEU A 6 19.80 5.59 27.03
CA LEU A 6 20.66 5.36 25.84
C LEU A 6 22.05 5.99 26.05
N ALA A 7 22.12 7.23 26.50
CA ALA A 7 23.39 7.92 26.76
C ALA A 7 24.26 7.15 27.79
N ALA A 8 23.64 6.61 28.85
CA ALA A 8 24.33 5.79 29.83
C ALA A 8 24.77 4.44 29.26
N GLN A 9 23.92 3.78 28.48
CA GLN A 9 24.19 2.46 27.88
C GLN A 9 25.36 2.51 26.91
N TYR A 10 25.45 3.58 26.09
CA TYR A 10 26.49 3.73 25.07
C TYR A 10 27.68 4.61 25.53
N ALA A 11 27.69 5.06 26.81
CA ALA A 11 28.73 5.91 27.38
C ALA A 11 28.99 7.20 26.58
N VAL A 12 27.92 7.82 26.05
CA VAL A 12 27.98 9.07 25.30
C VAL A 12 27.11 10.16 25.95
N SER A 13 27.24 11.40 25.47
CA SER A 13 26.36 12.48 25.96
C SER A 13 24.95 12.34 25.38
N ARG A 14 23.96 12.91 26.09
CA ARG A 14 22.58 12.96 25.58
C ARG A 14 22.48 13.69 24.23
N GLN A 15 23.37 14.65 23.98
CA GLN A 15 23.39 15.41 22.73
C GLN A 15 23.82 14.52 21.56
N VAL A 16 24.77 13.61 21.76
CA VAL A 16 25.15 12.61 20.76
C VAL A 16 23.95 11.71 20.43
N ILE A 17 23.21 11.22 21.45
CA ILE A 17 21.99 10.43 21.20
C ILE A 17 20.97 11.20 20.36
N VAL A 18 20.76 12.50 20.59
CA VAL A 18 19.83 13.31 19.78
C VAL A 18 20.29 13.40 18.32
N GLN A 19 21.61 13.56 18.08
CA GLN A 19 22.18 13.57 16.75
C GLN A 19 22.06 12.20 16.06
N ASP A 20 22.38 11.14 16.78
CA ASP A 20 22.28 9.76 16.25
C ASP A 20 20.83 9.42 15.87
N ILE A 21 19.85 9.78 16.71
CA ILE A 21 18.42 9.61 16.40
C ILE A 21 18.03 10.39 15.12
N ALA A 22 18.57 11.59 14.94
CA ALA A 22 18.31 12.35 13.70
C ALA A 22 18.91 11.68 12.47
N LEU A 23 20.10 11.09 12.59
CA LEU A 23 20.73 10.32 11.50
C LEU A 23 19.96 9.03 11.17
N ILE A 24 19.50 8.31 12.20
CA ILE A 24 18.71 7.08 12.04
C ILE A 24 17.38 7.39 11.34
N ARG A 25 16.72 8.52 11.69
CA ARG A 25 15.52 9.00 10.97
C ARG A 25 15.80 9.34 9.51
N ALA A 26 16.93 10.02 9.25
CA ALA A 26 17.35 10.33 7.89
C ALA A 26 17.67 9.08 7.05
N ALA A 27 18.02 7.96 7.71
CA ALA A 27 18.21 6.65 7.09
C ALA A 27 16.90 5.87 6.88
N GLY A 28 15.73 6.50 7.15
CA GLY A 28 14.41 5.91 6.87
C GLY A 28 13.76 5.16 8.03
N HIS A 29 14.38 5.12 9.22
CA HIS A 29 13.77 4.49 10.38
C HIS A 29 12.81 5.45 11.09
N GLU A 30 11.57 5.02 11.30
CA GLU A 30 10.58 5.83 12.00
C GLU A 30 10.79 5.75 13.52
N ILE A 31 11.36 6.81 14.10
CA ILE A 31 11.54 6.95 15.54
C ILE A 31 10.63 8.05 16.08
N ILE A 32 9.67 7.68 16.92
CA ILE A 32 8.74 8.62 17.56
C ILE A 32 9.37 9.17 18.84
N SER A 33 9.43 10.51 18.96
CA SER A 33 9.81 11.18 20.21
C SER A 33 8.60 11.36 21.10
N THR A 34 8.68 10.88 22.32
CA THR A 34 7.65 11.06 23.34
C THR A 34 8.22 11.82 24.54
N ASN A 35 7.35 12.26 25.46
CA ASN A 35 7.76 12.85 26.74
C ASN A 35 8.55 11.87 27.64
N ARG A 36 8.50 10.55 27.38
CA ARG A 36 9.20 9.50 28.11
C ARG A 36 10.47 9.00 27.41
N GLY A 37 10.72 9.41 26.14
CA GLY A 37 11.89 9.00 25.37
C GLY A 37 11.56 8.68 23.92
N TYR A 38 12.33 7.78 23.34
CA TYR A 38 12.22 7.35 21.95
C TYR A 38 11.54 5.99 21.86
N LEU A 39 10.63 5.86 20.91
CA LEU A 39 10.04 4.61 20.46
C LEU A 39 10.51 4.40 19.02
N LEU A 40 11.12 3.27 18.74
CA LEU A 40 11.31 2.81 17.38
C LEU A 40 9.94 2.28 16.93
N ASN A 41 9.40 2.87 15.90
CA ASN A 41 8.27 2.27 15.20
C ASN A 41 8.88 1.16 14.33
N GLU A 42 8.81 -0.08 14.81
CA GLU A 42 9.25 -1.27 14.09
C GLU A 42 8.22 -1.70 13.04
N ASP A 43 7.10 -0.99 12.98
CA ASP A 43 6.06 -1.16 11.97
C ASP A 43 6.50 -0.51 10.65
N ALA A 44 7.60 -0.98 10.06
CA ALA A 44 7.79 -0.86 8.64
C ALA A 44 6.73 -1.76 7.99
N SER A 45 5.52 -1.23 7.83
CA SER A 45 4.49 -1.91 7.07
C SER A 45 5.05 -2.20 5.68
N VAL A 46 4.86 -3.42 5.25
CA VAL A 46 5.21 -3.87 3.89
C VAL A 46 3.95 -3.82 3.03
N GLN A 47 4.14 -3.61 1.74
CA GLN A 47 3.02 -3.50 0.80
C GLN A 47 3.24 -4.43 -0.39
N ARG A 48 2.15 -5.04 -0.86
CA ARG A 48 2.14 -5.85 -2.08
C ARG A 48 0.89 -5.55 -2.89
N THR A 49 1.04 -5.49 -4.22
CA THR A 49 -0.08 -5.34 -5.13
C THR A 49 -0.58 -6.72 -5.54
N PHE A 50 -1.88 -6.94 -5.37
CA PHE A 50 -2.55 -8.15 -5.83
C PHE A 50 -3.48 -7.82 -7.00
N LYS A 51 -3.36 -8.58 -8.09
CA LYS A 51 -4.31 -8.57 -9.19
C LYS A 51 -5.38 -9.60 -8.91
N VAL A 52 -6.61 -9.18 -8.81
CA VAL A 52 -7.72 -10.04 -8.41
C VAL A 52 -8.89 -9.94 -9.39
N LYS A 53 -9.70 -11.00 -9.42
CA LYS A 53 -10.94 -11.06 -10.18
C LYS A 53 -11.99 -11.85 -9.41
N HIS A 54 -13.14 -11.24 -9.21
CA HIS A 54 -14.28 -11.85 -8.55
C HIS A 54 -15.59 -11.13 -8.90
N THR A 55 -16.72 -11.74 -8.63
CA THR A 55 -18.07 -11.16 -8.81
C THR A 55 -18.39 -10.15 -7.71
N ASP A 56 -19.46 -9.36 -7.89
CA ASP A 56 -19.94 -8.44 -6.85
C ASP A 56 -20.36 -9.13 -5.56
N ALA A 57 -20.89 -10.37 -5.67
CA ALA A 57 -21.28 -11.15 -4.50
C ALA A 57 -20.09 -11.63 -3.65
N GLN A 58 -18.88 -11.62 -4.21
CA GLN A 58 -17.67 -12.11 -3.57
C GLN A 58 -16.77 -11.00 -2.99
N VAL A 59 -17.15 -9.73 -3.18
CA VAL A 59 -16.36 -8.58 -2.64
C VAL A 59 -16.19 -8.67 -1.12
N GLU A 60 -17.24 -9.07 -0.39
CA GLU A 60 -17.18 -9.24 1.06
C GLU A 60 -16.15 -10.31 1.46
N GLU A 61 -16.19 -11.44 0.76
CA GLU A 61 -15.30 -12.57 1.04
C GLU A 61 -13.85 -12.23 0.74
N GLU A 62 -13.57 -11.49 -0.34
CA GLU A 62 -12.24 -11.00 -0.66
C GLU A 62 -11.72 -10.09 0.44
N LEU A 63 -12.45 -9.02 0.77
CA LEU A 63 -12.03 -8.04 1.79
C LEU A 63 -11.80 -8.69 3.15
N TYR A 64 -12.67 -9.63 3.55
CA TYR A 64 -12.51 -10.36 4.81
C TYR A 64 -11.29 -11.28 4.80
N SER A 65 -10.97 -11.89 3.65
CA SER A 65 -9.76 -12.72 3.51
C SER A 65 -8.47 -11.94 3.77
N ILE A 66 -8.48 -10.64 3.46
CA ILE A 66 -7.32 -9.76 3.69
C ILE A 66 -7.29 -9.26 5.15
N VAL A 67 -8.40 -8.69 5.64
CA VAL A 67 -8.39 -8.04 6.96
C VAL A 67 -8.35 -9.01 8.12
N ASP A 68 -8.86 -10.23 7.96
CA ASP A 68 -8.82 -11.27 9.00
C ASP A 68 -7.40 -11.81 9.25
N LEU A 69 -6.54 -11.73 8.24
CA LEU A 69 -5.13 -12.10 8.34
C LEU A 69 -4.23 -10.95 8.81
N GLY A 70 -4.79 -9.77 9.09
CA GLY A 70 -4.03 -8.62 9.57
C GLY A 70 -3.62 -7.63 8.46
N GLY A 71 -4.07 -7.86 7.22
CA GLY A 71 -3.84 -6.93 6.12
C GLY A 71 -4.80 -5.74 6.13
N SER A 72 -4.42 -4.67 5.45
CA SER A 72 -5.29 -3.53 5.14
C SER A 72 -5.28 -3.23 3.65
N VAL A 73 -6.47 -3.06 3.08
CA VAL A 73 -6.63 -2.69 1.67
C VAL A 73 -6.53 -1.18 1.56
N LYS A 74 -5.46 -0.68 0.92
CA LYS A 74 -5.18 0.76 0.80
C LYS A 74 -6.05 1.40 -0.27
N ASN A 75 -6.15 0.77 -1.43
CA ASN A 75 -6.79 1.31 -2.61
C ASN A 75 -7.46 0.21 -3.45
N VAL A 76 -8.18 0.63 -4.47
CA VAL A 76 -8.55 -0.18 -5.63
C VAL A 76 -8.05 0.51 -6.88
N MET A 77 -7.42 -0.24 -7.78
CA MET A 77 -6.91 0.26 -9.04
C MET A 77 -7.42 -0.59 -10.20
N VAL A 78 -7.63 0.07 -11.33
CA VAL A 78 -7.94 -0.59 -12.61
C VAL A 78 -7.16 0.09 -13.73
N ASN A 79 -6.74 -0.71 -14.71
CA ASN A 79 -6.16 -0.21 -15.96
C ASN A 79 -7.21 -0.29 -17.04
N HIS A 80 -7.84 0.84 -17.35
CA HIS A 80 -8.88 0.91 -18.36
C HIS A 80 -8.31 1.34 -19.71
N ARG A 81 -8.63 0.59 -20.76
CA ARG A 81 -8.05 0.78 -22.10
C ARG A 81 -8.20 2.22 -22.66
N VAL A 82 -9.29 2.91 -22.33
CA VAL A 82 -9.58 4.26 -22.83
C VAL A 82 -9.25 5.35 -21.81
N TYR A 83 -9.55 5.09 -20.52
CA TYR A 83 -9.37 6.09 -19.45
C TYR A 83 -8.01 6.01 -18.76
N GLY A 84 -7.19 4.99 -19.10
CA GLY A 84 -5.89 4.78 -18.47
C GLY A 84 -6.00 4.23 -17.06
N HIS A 85 -5.00 4.51 -16.25
CA HIS A 85 -4.96 4.12 -14.84
C HIS A 85 -5.96 4.93 -14.01
N MET A 86 -6.78 4.21 -13.24
CA MET A 86 -7.75 4.81 -12.31
C MET A 86 -7.56 4.18 -10.95
N GLU A 87 -7.51 5.01 -9.91
CA GLU A 87 -7.28 4.60 -8.53
C GLU A 87 -8.26 5.30 -7.60
N ALA A 88 -8.70 4.59 -6.56
CA ALA A 88 -9.50 5.14 -5.47
C ALA A 88 -8.99 4.61 -4.13
N GLU A 89 -8.77 5.49 -3.17
CA GLU A 89 -8.40 5.12 -1.80
C GLU A 89 -9.57 4.44 -1.09
N LEU A 90 -9.28 3.33 -0.41
CA LEU A 90 -10.26 2.57 0.39
C LEU A 90 -9.95 2.61 1.88
N ASN A 91 -8.70 2.39 2.26
CA ASN A 91 -8.22 2.34 3.64
C ASN A 91 -9.04 1.40 4.54
N ILE A 92 -9.33 0.19 4.02
CA ILE A 92 -10.10 -0.84 4.70
C ILE A 92 -9.17 -1.66 5.61
N THR A 93 -9.24 -1.42 6.92
CA THR A 93 -8.35 -2.02 7.93
C THR A 93 -9.07 -2.99 8.87
N SER A 94 -10.35 -3.27 8.65
CA SER A 94 -11.16 -4.13 9.52
C SER A 94 -12.44 -4.57 8.83
N ARG A 95 -13.05 -5.66 9.34
CA ARG A 95 -14.38 -6.11 8.88
C ARG A 95 -15.45 -5.02 8.98
N ARG A 96 -15.38 -4.16 10.01
CA ARG A 96 -16.33 -3.05 10.15
C ARG A 96 -16.22 -2.07 8.99
N LYS A 97 -15.01 -1.66 8.62
CA LYS A 97 -14.80 -0.76 7.46
C LYS A 97 -15.16 -1.43 6.14
N ALA A 98 -14.92 -2.73 6.00
CA ALA A 98 -15.37 -3.48 4.84
C ALA A 98 -16.90 -3.49 4.74
N ALA A 99 -17.62 -3.71 5.86
CA ALA A 99 -19.07 -3.69 5.89
C ALA A 99 -19.65 -2.29 5.56
N GLU A 100 -19.03 -1.21 6.08
CA GLU A 100 -19.41 0.18 5.76
C GLU A 100 -19.24 0.45 4.25
N PHE A 101 -18.14 0.03 3.65
CA PHE A 101 -17.88 0.15 2.22
C PHE A 101 -18.90 -0.63 1.38
N LEU A 102 -19.21 -1.86 1.76
CA LEU A 102 -20.20 -2.69 1.08
C LEU A 102 -21.61 -2.10 1.15
N ASP A 103 -21.98 -1.49 2.28
CA ASP A 103 -23.26 -0.83 2.43
C ASP A 103 -23.37 0.40 1.51
N ASP A 104 -22.33 1.20 1.40
CA ASP A 104 -22.27 2.33 0.48
C ASP A 104 -22.42 1.92 -0.99
N ILE A 105 -21.86 0.78 -1.38
CA ILE A 105 -22.04 0.19 -2.72
C ILE A 105 -23.48 -0.32 -2.89
N LYS A 106 -24.00 -1.12 -1.94
CA LYS A 106 -25.35 -1.72 -2.01
C LYS A 106 -26.45 -0.66 -2.03
N THR A 107 -26.25 0.46 -1.34
CA THR A 107 -27.21 1.59 -1.32
C THR A 107 -27.16 2.44 -2.58
N GLY A 108 -26.32 2.08 -3.57
CA GLY A 108 -26.27 2.75 -4.87
C GLY A 108 -25.56 4.11 -4.85
N LYS A 109 -24.80 4.42 -3.79
CA LYS A 109 -24.00 5.66 -3.73
C LYS A 109 -22.85 5.64 -4.74
N SER A 110 -22.34 4.43 -5.06
CA SER A 110 -21.29 4.23 -6.05
C SER A 110 -21.38 2.84 -6.67
N SER A 111 -20.74 2.67 -7.84
CA SER A 111 -20.50 1.36 -8.45
C SER A 111 -19.05 0.95 -8.24
N PRO A 112 -18.76 -0.34 -7.99
CA PRO A 112 -17.39 -0.81 -7.89
C PRO A 112 -16.58 -0.48 -9.13
N LEU A 113 -15.35 0.03 -8.94
CA LEU A 113 -14.46 0.43 -10.04
C LEU A 113 -14.13 -0.77 -10.97
N LYS A 114 -14.05 -2.00 -10.44
CA LYS A 114 -13.82 -3.23 -11.19
C LYS A 114 -14.82 -3.51 -12.31
N ASN A 115 -16.05 -2.96 -12.22
CA ASN A 115 -17.11 -3.21 -13.20
C ASN A 115 -16.79 -2.63 -14.58
N ILE A 116 -15.85 -1.69 -14.67
CA ILE A 116 -15.41 -1.12 -15.95
C ILE A 116 -14.31 -1.93 -16.64
N THR A 117 -13.78 -2.97 -15.98
CA THR A 117 -12.64 -3.78 -16.46
C THR A 117 -12.94 -5.28 -16.46
N SER A 118 -14.21 -5.70 -16.68
CA SER A 118 -14.61 -7.10 -16.68
C SER A 118 -14.23 -7.85 -15.39
N ASP A 119 -14.45 -7.20 -14.24
CA ASP A 119 -14.25 -7.67 -12.87
C ASP A 119 -12.79 -7.81 -12.41
N TYR A 120 -11.77 -7.61 -13.25
CA TYR A 120 -10.40 -7.60 -12.74
C TYR A 120 -10.00 -6.21 -12.22
N HIS A 121 -9.23 -6.21 -11.16
CA HIS A 121 -8.73 -5.00 -10.54
C HIS A 121 -7.48 -5.32 -9.68
N TYR A 122 -6.90 -4.31 -9.11
CA TYR A 122 -5.72 -4.41 -8.26
C TYR A 122 -6.00 -3.79 -6.91
N HIS A 123 -5.41 -4.39 -5.87
CA HIS A 123 -5.35 -3.82 -4.54
C HIS A 123 -3.91 -3.71 -4.07
N VAL A 124 -3.50 -2.54 -3.59
CA VAL A 124 -2.33 -2.44 -2.71
C VAL A 124 -2.78 -2.85 -1.32
N VAL A 125 -2.18 -3.92 -0.82
CA VAL A 125 -2.42 -4.43 0.54
C VAL A 125 -1.19 -4.16 1.38
N GLU A 126 -1.40 -3.57 2.54
CA GLU A 126 -0.39 -3.29 3.55
C GLU A 126 -0.54 -4.27 4.72
N ALA A 127 0.56 -4.78 5.23
CA ALA A 127 0.61 -5.66 6.39
C ALA A 127 1.84 -5.37 7.25
N ASP A 128 1.93 -6.00 8.42
CA ASP A 128 3.04 -5.87 9.35
C ASP A 128 4.30 -6.63 8.91
N SER A 129 4.16 -7.63 8.04
CA SER A 129 5.27 -8.47 7.58
C SER A 129 5.02 -9.09 6.20
N GLU A 130 6.08 -9.51 5.54
CA GLU A 130 6.01 -10.27 4.29
C GLU A 130 5.32 -11.61 4.49
N GLU A 131 5.48 -12.27 5.64
CA GLU A 131 4.80 -13.52 5.97
C GLU A 131 3.27 -13.33 5.99
N THR A 132 2.79 -12.20 6.52
CA THR A 132 1.37 -11.85 6.50
C THR A 132 0.88 -11.66 5.07
N LEU A 133 1.65 -10.98 4.21
CA LEU A 133 1.33 -10.83 2.79
C LEU A 133 1.32 -12.19 2.05
N ASP A 134 2.24 -13.09 2.38
CA ASP A 134 2.27 -14.45 1.82
C ASP A 134 1.01 -15.26 2.22
N MET A 135 0.56 -15.14 3.48
CA MET A 135 -0.68 -15.78 3.94
C MET A 135 -1.91 -15.21 3.21
N ILE A 136 -1.97 -13.91 3.02
CA ILE A 136 -3.05 -13.24 2.28
C ILE A 136 -3.05 -13.71 0.82
N GLU A 137 -1.89 -13.75 0.17
CA GLU A 137 -1.75 -14.24 -1.20
C GLU A 137 -2.25 -15.69 -1.35
N ALA A 138 -1.86 -16.57 -0.41
CA ALA A 138 -2.31 -17.96 -0.39
C ALA A 138 -3.83 -18.05 -0.22
N ALA A 139 -4.43 -17.26 0.66
CA ALA A 139 -5.88 -17.25 0.88
C ALA A 139 -6.64 -16.74 -0.37
N LEU A 140 -6.16 -15.69 -1.02
CA LEU A 140 -6.76 -15.19 -2.27
C LEU A 140 -6.63 -16.19 -3.41
N ARG A 141 -5.50 -16.91 -3.48
CA ARG A 141 -5.27 -17.98 -4.47
C ARG A 141 -6.18 -19.19 -4.23
N GLU A 142 -6.32 -19.63 -2.97
CA GLU A 142 -7.20 -20.75 -2.60
C GLU A 142 -8.66 -20.47 -2.98
N LYS A 143 -9.11 -19.24 -2.82
CA LYS A 143 -10.46 -18.79 -3.20
C LYS A 143 -10.64 -18.55 -4.70
N GLY A 144 -9.57 -18.62 -5.47
CA GLY A 144 -9.57 -18.38 -6.90
C GLY A 144 -9.77 -16.93 -7.29
N PHE A 145 -9.46 -15.99 -6.39
CA PHE A 145 -9.53 -14.54 -6.68
C PHE A 145 -8.27 -14.02 -7.33
N LEU A 146 -7.10 -14.58 -6.97
CA LEU A 146 -5.80 -14.11 -7.44
C LEU A 146 -5.59 -14.45 -8.92
N LEU A 147 -5.14 -13.44 -9.68
CA LEU A 147 -4.65 -13.61 -11.05
C LEU A 147 -3.14 -13.39 -11.07
N GLU A 148 -2.44 -14.17 -11.90
CA GLU A 148 -1.02 -13.90 -12.15
C GLU A 148 -0.85 -12.57 -12.88
N GLN A 149 0.10 -11.76 -12.40
CA GLN A 149 0.45 -10.52 -13.09
C GLN A 149 1.40 -10.84 -14.25
N GLU A 150 1.12 -10.26 -15.39
CA GLU A 150 2.04 -10.31 -16.53
C GLU A 150 3.33 -9.55 -16.23
N GLU A 151 4.44 -9.98 -16.83
CA GLU A 151 5.74 -9.33 -16.62
C GLU A 151 5.74 -7.83 -16.96
N TRP A 152 5.01 -7.45 -18.01
CA TRP A 152 4.89 -6.05 -18.40
C TRP A 152 4.07 -5.22 -17.39
N GLU A 153 3.07 -5.82 -16.72
CA GLU A 153 2.29 -5.15 -15.68
C GLU A 153 3.18 -4.78 -14.48
N LYS A 154 4.03 -5.71 -14.04
CA LYS A 154 5.02 -5.49 -12.97
C LYS A 154 6.01 -4.39 -13.35
N SER A 155 6.50 -4.40 -14.58
CA SER A 155 7.41 -3.38 -15.10
C SER A 155 6.74 -2.01 -15.17
N TYR A 156 5.49 -1.94 -15.58
CA TYR A 156 4.73 -0.69 -15.67
C TYR A 156 4.50 -0.07 -14.28
N GLU A 157 4.09 -0.88 -13.29
CA GLU A 157 3.94 -0.41 -11.90
C GLU A 157 5.26 0.14 -11.33
N HIS A 158 6.37 -0.54 -11.59
CA HIS A 158 7.68 -0.07 -11.15
C HIS A 158 8.05 1.27 -11.78
N LEU A 159 7.81 1.44 -13.08
CA LEU A 159 8.06 2.69 -13.79
C LEU A 159 7.17 3.84 -13.28
N CYS A 160 5.90 3.56 -12.97
CA CYS A 160 5.02 4.55 -12.38
C CYS A 160 5.50 5.02 -11.01
N LYS A 161 5.89 4.09 -10.13
CA LYS A 161 6.45 4.42 -8.81
C LYS A 161 7.72 5.26 -8.94
N LEU A 162 8.66 4.85 -9.80
CA LEU A 162 9.90 5.60 -10.04
C LEU A 162 9.63 7.01 -10.57
N ARG A 163 8.68 7.16 -11.48
CA ARG A 163 8.25 8.47 -11.98
C ARG A 163 7.77 9.36 -10.83
N ASP A 164 6.91 8.85 -9.98
CA ASP A 164 6.30 9.63 -8.90
C ASP A 164 7.35 10.04 -7.85
N GLU A 165 8.28 9.14 -7.49
CA GLU A 165 9.43 9.45 -6.63
C GLU A 165 10.31 10.56 -7.22
N VAL A 166 10.62 10.50 -8.51
CA VAL A 166 11.46 11.50 -9.20
C VAL A 166 10.77 12.86 -9.29
N ILE A 167 9.43 12.87 -9.44
CA ILE A 167 8.63 14.10 -9.41
C ILE A 167 8.63 14.70 -7.99
N GLU A 168 8.39 13.90 -6.95
CA GLU A 168 8.40 14.33 -5.55
C GLU A 168 9.77 14.90 -5.14
N MET A 169 10.86 14.31 -5.60
CA MET A 169 12.21 14.82 -5.37
C MET A 169 12.52 16.13 -6.16
N GLY A 170 11.62 16.56 -7.03
CA GLY A 170 11.81 17.78 -7.84
C GLY A 170 12.89 17.67 -8.92
N ILE A 171 13.33 16.45 -9.24
CA ILE A 171 14.39 16.21 -10.24
C ILE A 171 13.84 16.38 -11.66
N ILE A 172 12.58 16.00 -11.88
CA ILE A 172 11.88 16.19 -13.15
C ILE A 172 10.57 16.96 -12.88
N PRO A 173 10.25 17.99 -13.69
CA PRO A 173 8.94 18.64 -13.60
C PRO A 173 7.85 17.63 -13.89
N ALA A 174 6.72 17.74 -13.18
CA ALA A 174 5.56 16.87 -13.42
C ALA A 174 5.20 16.86 -14.91
N ILE A 175 5.36 15.72 -15.54
CA ILE A 175 5.04 15.54 -16.96
C ILE A 175 3.54 15.31 -17.03
N LYS A 176 2.80 16.28 -17.56
CA LYS A 176 1.34 16.23 -17.65
C LYS A 176 0.81 15.13 -18.57
N ASP A 177 1.64 14.62 -19.46
CA ASP A 177 1.24 13.60 -20.43
C ASP A 177 2.36 12.57 -20.64
N TRP A 178 2.49 11.68 -19.65
CA TRP A 178 3.45 10.58 -19.69
C TRP A 178 3.21 9.63 -20.86
N HIS A 179 1.93 9.39 -21.20
CA HIS A 179 1.55 8.51 -22.32
C HIS A 179 1.94 9.09 -23.68
N ALA A 180 1.92 10.41 -23.83
CA ALA A 180 2.37 11.06 -25.08
C ALA A 180 3.88 10.87 -25.32
N LEU A 181 4.66 10.67 -24.26
CA LEU A 181 6.11 10.44 -24.33
C LEU A 181 6.48 8.95 -24.47
N ASN A 182 5.53 8.05 -24.16
CA ASN A 182 5.72 6.61 -24.20
C ASN A 182 4.59 5.91 -24.97
N PRO A 183 4.45 6.18 -26.29
CA PRO A 183 3.31 5.72 -27.08
C PRO A 183 3.26 4.20 -27.32
N ASN A 184 4.29 3.46 -26.87
CA ASN A 184 4.39 2.01 -27.01
C ASN A 184 4.13 1.24 -25.71
N ILE A 185 3.68 1.93 -24.65
CA ILE A 185 3.27 1.32 -23.38
C ILE A 185 1.74 1.39 -23.35
N ASP A 186 1.11 0.50 -24.12
CA ASP A 186 -0.32 0.21 -24.07
C ASP A 186 -0.58 -1.02 -23.19
#